data_dd0642a619f95c4130915e35084d0d82
#
_entry.id   dd0642a619f95c4130915e35084d0d82
#
_cell.length_a   1.000
_cell.length_b   1.000
_cell.length_c   1.000
_cell.angle_alpha   90.00
_cell.angle_beta   90.00
_cell.angle_gamma   90.00
#
_symmetry.space_group_name_H-M   'P 1'
#
loop_
_entity.id
_entity.type
_entity.pdbx_description
1 polymer ?
#
loop_
_entity_poly.entity_id
_entity_poly.type
_entity_poly.pdbx_seq_one_letter_code
_entity_poly.pdbx_strand_id
1 'polypeptide(L)'
;MEACRGELSFEPRDLELTSIAIAEHDGKPIGVAQLRIVDGEADLLKLFVEPSALRSGTGKALLAWAIDVAKKRGATRLTIEADPDAAPFYRRMGAYDVGQAPSGSVPGRMLPKLAMNLFPAN
;
A
#
# COMPACT_ATOMS: atom_id res chain seq x y z
N MET A 1 13.98 1.16 -6.31
CA MET A 1 13.12 -0.02 -6.49
C MET A 1 12.42 0.02 -7.83
N GLU A 2 12.39 -1.09 -8.45
CA GLU A 2 11.84 -1.20 -9.78
C GLU A 2 10.36 -1.53 -9.72
N ALA A 3 9.55 -0.73 -10.37
CA ALA A 3 8.12 -1.04 -10.47
C ALA A 3 7.91 -2.14 -11.50
N CYS A 4 6.93 -3.00 -11.26
CA CYS A 4 6.54 -3.94 -12.27
C CYS A 4 5.98 -3.20 -13.48
N ARG A 5 6.35 -3.62 -14.64
CA ARG A 5 5.98 -2.92 -15.85
C ARG A 5 5.23 -3.83 -16.78
N GLY A 6 5.31 -3.52 -18.03
CA GLY A 6 4.55 -4.12 -19.11
C GLY A 6 4.41 -5.62 -19.13
N GLU A 7 5.15 -6.32 -18.32
CA GLU A 7 4.96 -7.75 -18.21
C GLU A 7 3.64 -8.10 -17.53
N LEU A 8 3.01 -7.14 -16.89
CA LEU A 8 1.73 -7.38 -16.24
C LEU A 8 0.60 -7.21 -17.24
N SER A 9 -0.46 -7.99 -17.04
CA SER A 9 -1.57 -8.02 -17.98
C SER A 9 -2.66 -7.04 -17.61
N PHE A 10 -2.31 -5.81 -17.29
CA PHE A 10 -3.29 -4.80 -16.96
C PHE A 10 -3.83 -4.13 -18.20
N GLU A 11 -5.13 -3.81 -18.16
CA GLU A 11 -5.70 -2.92 -19.15
C GLU A 11 -5.07 -1.54 -19.02
N PRO A 12 -4.98 -0.75 -20.10
CA PRO A 12 -4.38 0.58 -20.01
C PRO A 12 -4.98 1.46 -18.93
N ARG A 13 -6.30 1.43 -18.75
CA ARG A 13 -6.92 2.23 -17.72
C ARG A 13 -6.57 1.76 -16.31
N ASP A 14 -6.32 0.45 -16.15
CA ASP A 14 -5.88 -0.07 -14.84
C ASP A 14 -4.50 0.46 -14.50
N LEU A 15 -3.63 0.59 -15.50
CA LEU A 15 -2.30 1.16 -15.28
C LEU A 15 -2.37 2.62 -14.88
N GLU A 16 -3.40 3.34 -15.32
CA GLU A 16 -3.57 4.73 -14.94
C GLU A 16 -3.98 4.88 -13.48
N LEU A 17 -4.73 3.89 -12.94
CA LEU A 17 -5.28 3.97 -11.61
C LEU A 17 -4.47 3.22 -10.56
N THR A 18 -3.61 2.29 -10.99
CA THR A 18 -2.94 1.37 -10.08
C THR A 18 -1.44 1.40 -10.31
N SER A 19 -0.69 1.43 -9.22
CA SER A 19 0.77 1.35 -9.25
C SER A 19 1.21 0.17 -8.38
N ILE A 20 2.20 -0.56 -8.84
CA ILE A 20 2.72 -1.73 -8.13
C ILE A 20 4.22 -1.58 -7.99
N ALA A 21 4.74 -1.89 -6.81
CA ALA A 21 6.17 -1.99 -6.57
C ALA A 21 6.50 -3.35 -5.98
N ILE A 22 7.63 -3.88 -6.38
CA ILE A 22 8.12 -5.15 -5.85
C ILE A 22 9.50 -4.89 -5.26
N ALA A 23 9.68 -5.29 -4.01
CA ALA A 23 10.98 -5.26 -3.37
C ALA A 23 11.66 -6.60 -3.60
N GLU A 24 12.93 -6.56 -3.97
CA GLU A 24 13.70 -7.75 -4.27
C GLU A 24 14.99 -7.77 -3.47
N HIS A 25 15.45 -8.96 -3.16
CA HIS A 25 16.73 -9.18 -2.54
C HIS A 25 17.39 -10.38 -3.22
N ASP A 26 18.57 -10.18 -3.77
CA ASP A 26 19.31 -11.22 -4.52
C ASP A 26 18.45 -11.83 -5.63
N GLY A 27 17.69 -10.98 -6.33
CA GLY A 27 16.86 -11.41 -7.44
C GLY A 27 15.56 -12.09 -7.05
N LYS A 28 15.26 -12.18 -5.76
CA LYS A 28 14.02 -12.81 -5.29
C LYS A 28 13.06 -11.76 -4.77
N PRO A 29 11.78 -11.82 -5.15
CA PRO A 29 10.81 -10.89 -4.58
C PRO A 29 10.60 -11.20 -3.10
N ILE A 30 10.70 -10.15 -2.27
CA ILE A 30 10.51 -10.27 -0.82
C ILE A 30 9.37 -9.41 -0.33
N GLY A 31 8.76 -8.63 -1.19
CA GLY A 31 7.62 -7.82 -0.79
C GLY A 31 6.95 -7.18 -2.00
N VAL A 32 5.70 -6.79 -1.82
CA VAL A 32 4.93 -6.14 -2.88
C VAL A 32 4.00 -5.12 -2.26
N ALA A 33 3.82 -3.99 -2.95
CA ALA A 33 2.83 -2.99 -2.59
C ALA A 33 2.03 -2.64 -3.83
N GLN A 34 0.73 -2.44 -3.65
CA GLN A 34 -0.16 -2.04 -4.72
C GLN A 34 -0.99 -0.86 -4.25
N LEU A 35 -1.01 0.17 -5.06
CA LEU A 35 -1.63 1.45 -4.72
C LEU A 35 -2.60 1.84 -5.83
N ARG A 36 -3.79 2.28 -5.44
CA ARG A 36 -4.76 2.84 -6.38
C ARG A 36 -5.04 4.28 -6.00
N ILE A 37 -5.12 5.16 -7.00
CA ILE A 37 -5.39 6.57 -6.76
C ILE A 37 -6.57 6.99 -7.63
N VAL A 38 -7.60 7.55 -6.99
CA VAL A 38 -8.80 8.03 -7.68
C VAL A 38 -9.23 9.32 -7.00
N ASP A 39 -9.37 10.37 -7.78
CA ASP A 39 -9.94 11.66 -7.31
C ASP A 39 -9.30 12.19 -6.04
N GLY A 40 -7.97 12.18 -5.98
CA GLY A 40 -7.26 12.75 -4.85
C GLY A 40 -7.18 11.85 -3.62
N GLU A 41 -7.70 10.64 -3.73
CA GLU A 41 -7.62 9.66 -2.65
C GLU A 41 -6.78 8.48 -3.09
N ALA A 42 -5.91 8.02 -2.20
CA ALA A 42 -5.09 6.85 -2.46
C ALA A 42 -5.54 5.70 -1.56
N ASP A 43 -5.60 4.52 -2.12
CA ASP A 43 -5.91 3.30 -1.37
C ASP A 43 -4.72 2.36 -1.47
N LEU A 44 -4.20 1.93 -0.34
CA LEU A 44 -3.18 0.88 -0.33
C LEU A 44 -3.90 -0.46 -0.42
N LEU A 45 -3.89 -1.04 -1.61
CA LEU A 45 -4.64 -2.26 -1.89
C LEU A 45 -3.95 -3.48 -1.36
N LYS A 46 -2.62 -3.46 -1.34
CA LYS A 46 -1.83 -4.60 -0.88
C LYS A 46 -0.50 -4.10 -0.36
N LEU A 47 -0.08 -4.64 0.75
CA LEU A 47 1.29 -4.54 1.25
C LEU A 47 1.63 -5.87 1.88
N PHE A 48 2.46 -6.63 1.20
CA PHE A 48 2.89 -7.94 1.68
C PHE A 48 4.40 -7.99 1.77
N VAL A 49 4.91 -8.56 2.84
CA VAL A 49 6.34 -8.77 3.03
C VAL A 49 6.56 -10.24 3.40
N GLU A 50 7.49 -10.87 2.70
CA GLU A 50 7.90 -12.23 3.00
C GLU A 50 8.23 -12.36 4.49
N PRO A 51 7.78 -13.41 5.19
CA PRO A 51 8.08 -13.52 6.62
C PRO A 51 9.57 -13.44 6.94
N SER A 52 10.43 -13.97 6.06
CA SER A 52 11.87 -13.91 6.28
C SER A 52 12.43 -12.49 6.19
N ALA A 53 11.66 -11.54 5.64
CA ALA A 53 12.10 -10.17 5.46
C ALA A 53 11.36 -9.18 6.36
N LEU A 54 10.56 -9.66 7.31
CA LEU A 54 9.68 -8.78 8.08
C LEU A 54 10.42 -7.75 8.92
N ARG A 55 11.64 -8.01 9.33
CA ARG A 55 12.39 -7.07 10.16
C ARG A 55 13.51 -6.38 9.42
N SER A 56 13.48 -6.43 8.09
CA SER A 56 14.54 -5.87 7.27
C SER A 56 14.27 -4.43 6.83
N GLY A 57 13.13 -3.86 7.20
CA GLY A 57 12.75 -2.53 6.73
C GLY A 57 12.02 -2.53 5.39
N THR A 58 11.74 -3.71 4.84
CA THR A 58 11.09 -3.82 3.54
C THR A 58 9.68 -3.23 3.58
N GLY A 59 8.90 -3.52 4.62
CA GLY A 59 7.55 -2.97 4.75
C GLY A 59 7.56 -1.46 4.83
N LYS A 60 8.49 -0.92 5.60
CA LYS A 60 8.63 0.54 5.72
C LYS A 60 9.00 1.17 4.39
N ALA A 61 9.90 0.54 3.64
CA ALA A 61 10.31 1.05 2.34
C ALA A 61 9.15 1.02 1.33
N LEU A 62 8.37 -0.06 1.34
CA LEU A 62 7.22 -0.17 0.44
C LEU A 62 6.14 0.85 0.80
N LEU A 63 5.89 1.07 2.08
CA LEU A 63 4.92 2.08 2.49
C LEU A 63 5.41 3.48 2.12
N ALA A 64 6.70 3.75 2.30
CA ALA A 64 7.27 5.04 1.90
C ALA A 64 7.12 5.28 0.40
N TRP A 65 7.32 4.24 -0.40
CA TRP A 65 7.09 4.33 -1.84
C TRP A 65 5.63 4.69 -2.14
N ALA A 66 4.69 4.04 -1.48
CA ALA A 66 3.26 4.30 -1.71
C ALA A 66 2.91 5.74 -1.36
N ILE A 67 3.41 6.22 -0.23
CA ILE A 67 3.17 7.60 0.19
C ILE A 67 3.75 8.59 -0.83
N ASP A 68 4.96 8.33 -1.28
CA ASP A 68 5.63 9.22 -2.24
C ASP A 68 4.87 9.28 -3.56
N VAL A 69 4.46 8.13 -4.09
CA VAL A 69 3.71 8.08 -5.35
C VAL A 69 2.37 8.78 -5.18
N ALA A 70 1.69 8.54 -4.07
CA ALA A 70 0.40 9.18 -3.82
C ALA A 70 0.53 10.70 -3.79
N LYS A 71 1.53 11.21 -3.09
CA LYS A 71 1.77 12.66 -3.04
C LYS A 71 2.07 13.24 -4.41
N LYS A 72 2.91 12.55 -5.18
CA LYS A 72 3.29 13.04 -6.50
C LYS A 72 2.11 13.09 -7.45
N ARG A 73 1.10 12.28 -7.22
CA ARG A 73 -0.10 12.26 -8.04
C ARG A 73 -1.24 13.09 -7.45
N GLY A 74 -0.94 13.89 -6.42
CA GLY A 74 -1.91 14.85 -5.88
C GLY A 74 -2.89 14.28 -4.87
N ALA A 75 -2.66 13.06 -4.39
CA ALA A 75 -3.52 12.52 -3.36
C ALA A 75 -3.29 13.25 -2.04
N THR A 76 -4.38 13.48 -1.30
CA THR A 76 -4.31 14.17 -0.02
C THR A 76 -4.50 13.22 1.15
N ARG A 77 -4.92 11.98 0.89
CA ARG A 77 -5.15 11.00 1.93
C ARG A 77 -4.86 9.60 1.39
N LEU A 78 -4.27 8.77 2.23
CA LEU A 78 -4.05 7.36 1.95
C LEU A 78 -4.87 6.54 2.92
N THR A 79 -5.66 5.60 2.42
CA THR A 79 -6.45 4.71 3.27
C THR A 79 -5.91 3.29 3.17
N ILE A 80 -6.05 2.55 4.26
CA ILE A 80 -5.51 1.20 4.39
C ILE A 80 -6.53 0.34 5.10
N GLU A 81 -6.93 -0.77 4.48
CA GLU A 81 -7.72 -1.78 5.17
C GLU A 81 -6.73 -2.83 5.65
N ALA A 82 -6.35 -2.73 6.90
CA ALA A 82 -5.22 -3.48 7.42
C ALA A 82 -5.65 -4.82 8.01
N ASP A 83 -4.82 -5.84 7.82
CA ASP A 83 -4.92 -7.04 8.62
C ASP A 83 -4.73 -6.62 10.09
N PRO A 84 -5.51 -7.17 11.04
CA PRO A 84 -5.32 -6.81 12.44
C PRO A 84 -3.90 -6.99 12.94
N ASP A 85 -3.18 -7.98 12.42
CA ASP A 85 -1.79 -8.19 12.83
C ASP A 85 -0.86 -7.12 12.28
N ALA A 86 -1.23 -6.47 11.18
CA ALA A 86 -0.42 -5.43 10.57
C ALA A 86 -0.79 -4.02 11.04
N ALA A 87 -1.96 -3.85 11.62
CA ALA A 87 -2.42 -2.52 12.03
C ALA A 87 -1.43 -1.80 12.95
N PRO A 88 -0.79 -2.46 13.94
CA PRO A 88 0.19 -1.75 14.77
C PRO A 88 1.35 -1.17 13.96
N PHE A 89 1.78 -1.86 12.90
CA PHE A 89 2.82 -1.33 12.03
C PHE A 89 2.39 -0.02 11.40
N TYR A 90 1.19 0.01 10.85
CA TYR A 90 0.70 1.23 10.20
C TYR A 90 0.53 2.37 11.21
N ARG A 91 0.07 2.07 12.42
CA ARG A 91 -0.08 3.10 13.45
C ARG A 91 1.27 3.68 13.84
N ARG A 92 2.32 2.85 13.92
CA ARG A 92 3.67 3.35 14.18
C ARG A 92 4.18 4.22 13.05
N MET A 93 3.69 4.00 11.84
CA MET A 93 4.08 4.81 10.68
C MET A 93 3.29 6.10 10.58
N GLY A 94 2.35 6.35 11.47
CA GLY A 94 1.59 7.59 11.49
C GLY A 94 0.15 7.47 11.05
N ALA A 95 -0.32 6.28 10.76
CA ALA A 95 -1.71 6.08 10.38
C ALA A 95 -2.62 6.12 11.60
N TYR A 96 -3.85 6.55 11.42
CA TYR A 96 -4.84 6.62 12.48
C TYR A 96 -6.10 5.87 12.07
N ASP A 97 -6.80 5.34 13.07
CA ASP A 97 -8.00 4.55 12.82
C ASP A 97 -9.15 5.45 12.40
N VAL A 98 -9.86 5.05 11.34
CA VAL A 98 -11.02 5.79 10.85
C VAL A 98 -12.28 4.92 10.82
N GLY A 99 -12.19 3.64 11.17
CA GLY A 99 -13.34 2.78 11.20
C GLY A 99 -12.98 1.35 10.92
N GLN A 100 -13.92 0.63 10.35
CA GLN A 100 -13.75 -0.76 9.98
C GLN A 100 -14.32 -0.99 8.58
N ALA A 101 -13.82 -2.01 7.91
CA ALA A 101 -14.30 -2.39 6.60
C ALA A 101 -14.46 -3.90 6.53
N PRO A 102 -15.43 -4.42 5.77
CA PRO A 102 -15.55 -5.86 5.63
C PRO A 102 -14.37 -6.46 4.91
N SER A 103 -13.93 -7.63 5.38
CA SER A 103 -12.89 -8.37 4.71
C SER A 103 -13.42 -8.92 3.39
N GLY A 104 -12.66 -8.76 2.32
CA GLY A 104 -13.04 -9.32 1.03
C GLY A 104 -12.85 -10.82 0.94
N SER A 105 -12.04 -11.40 1.84
CA SER A 105 -11.70 -12.82 1.76
C SER A 105 -12.36 -13.67 2.83
N VAL A 106 -12.82 -13.07 3.94
CA VAL A 106 -13.44 -13.82 5.02
C VAL A 106 -14.79 -13.21 5.32
N PRO A 107 -15.89 -13.84 4.92
CA PRO A 107 -17.22 -13.30 5.17
C PRO A 107 -17.47 -13.07 6.66
N GLY A 108 -18.07 -11.94 6.98
CA GLY A 108 -18.40 -11.59 8.36
C GLY A 108 -17.24 -11.04 9.17
N ARG A 109 -16.04 -11.01 8.62
CA ARG A 109 -14.87 -10.45 9.32
C ARG A 109 -14.73 -8.98 8.97
N MET A 110 -14.46 -8.17 9.99
CA MET A 110 -14.20 -6.75 9.80
C MET A 110 -12.71 -6.49 9.99
N LEU A 111 -12.18 -5.59 9.18
CA LEU A 111 -10.78 -5.19 9.26
C LEU A 111 -10.68 -3.75 9.74
N PRO A 112 -9.67 -3.41 10.54
CA PRO A 112 -9.43 -2.01 10.87
C PRO A 112 -9.15 -1.21 9.60
N LYS A 113 -9.77 -0.05 9.51
CA LYS A 113 -9.50 0.88 8.43
C LYS A 113 -8.74 2.06 8.99
N LEU A 114 -7.60 2.35 8.38
CA LEU A 114 -6.70 3.39 8.83
C LEU A 114 -6.50 4.40 7.71
N ALA A 115 -6.07 5.59 8.09
CA ALA A 115 -5.79 6.63 7.10
C ALA A 115 -4.53 7.39 7.49
N MET A 116 -3.89 7.96 6.49
CA MET A 116 -2.77 8.88 6.67
C MET A 116 -3.06 10.14 5.87
N ASN A 117 -2.88 11.28 6.49
CA ASN A 117 -2.99 12.55 5.77
C ASN A 117 -1.71 12.77 4.99
N LEU A 118 -1.86 13.14 3.73
CA LEU A 118 -0.73 13.40 2.84
C LEU A 118 -0.72 14.87 2.51
N PHE A 119 0.44 15.48 2.69
CA PHE A 119 0.59 16.88 2.30
C PHE A 119 1.39 16.90 1.02
N PRO A 120 0.83 17.45 -0.07
CA PRO A 120 1.55 17.48 -1.33
C PRO A 120 2.88 18.20 -1.16
N ALA A 121 3.89 17.71 -1.86
CA ALA A 121 5.18 18.37 -1.89
C ALA A 121 5.01 19.70 -2.60
N ASN A 122 5.54 20.74 -2.01
CA ASN A 122 5.50 22.08 -2.61
C ASN A 122 6.73 22.32 -3.44
#